data_13b171a130d46dc76e251c2c53c2f568
#
_entry.id   13b171a130d46dc76e251c2c53c2f568
#
_cell.length_a   1.000
_cell.length_b   1.000
_cell.length_c   1.000
_cell.angle_alpha   90.00
_cell.angle_beta   90.00
_cell.angle_gamma   90.00
#
_symmetry.space_group_name_H-M   'P 1'
#
loop_
_entity.id
_entity.type
_entity.pdbx_description
1 polymer ?
#
loop_
_entity_poly.entity_id
_entity_poly.type
_entity_poly.pdbx_seq_one_letter_code
_entity_poly.pdbx_strand_id
1 'polypeptide(L)'
;MMSMKTIITTQQVVELAYLPEGVMTAAKITIADIVVAESKYLIPIIGESLYDALMAGSYTLLCEDYIAPMVAAWTRYVAEPLLAGRLGVGYDNDFSEADNDARDAIVMRLRHTAAIFSRRLSDYLNAHSDQFPEYNPIDNPLNHCMIDGGIVQIF
;
A
#
# COMPACT_ATOMS: atom_id res chain seq x y z
N MET A 1 1.71 4.03 26.79
CA MET A 1 1.82 3.20 25.58
C MET A 1 1.31 3.96 24.36
N MET A 2 2.19 4.30 23.44
CA MET A 2 1.75 4.93 22.21
C MET A 2 1.03 3.90 21.36
N SER A 3 -0.26 4.10 21.12
CA SER A 3 -1.02 3.32 20.15
C SER A 3 -0.62 3.80 18.75
N MET A 4 -0.08 2.92 17.94
CA MET A 4 0.13 3.22 16.51
C MET A 4 -1.25 3.38 15.85
N LYS A 5 -1.48 4.56 15.29
CA LYS A 5 -2.72 4.85 14.57
C LYS A 5 -2.48 4.74 13.07
N THR A 6 -3.40 4.11 12.39
CA THR A 6 -3.39 3.93 10.94
C THR A 6 -4.75 4.35 10.36
N ILE A 7 -4.78 4.68 9.07
CA ILE A 7 -6.04 5.05 8.41
C ILE A 7 -6.99 3.86 8.32
N ILE A 8 -6.45 2.66 8.09
CA ILE A 8 -7.25 1.43 8.01
C ILE A 8 -6.83 0.45 9.11
N THR A 9 -7.70 -0.50 9.38
CA THR A 9 -7.47 -1.58 10.35
C THR A 9 -6.92 -2.83 9.66
N THR A 10 -6.34 -3.74 10.46
CA THR A 10 -5.89 -5.04 9.95
C THR A 10 -7.04 -5.83 9.34
N GLN A 11 -8.25 -5.73 9.90
CA GLN A 11 -9.43 -6.38 9.35
C GLN A 11 -9.80 -5.81 7.97
N GLN A 12 -9.68 -4.50 7.76
CA GLN A 12 -9.92 -3.88 6.45
C GLN A 12 -8.89 -4.34 5.41
N VAL A 13 -7.64 -4.55 5.79
CA VAL A 13 -6.63 -5.13 4.89
C VAL A 13 -7.06 -6.51 4.41
N VAL A 14 -7.55 -7.33 5.34
CA VAL A 14 -8.05 -8.66 5.03
C VAL A 14 -9.20 -8.62 4.03
N GLU A 15 -10.18 -7.79 4.30
CA GLU A 15 -11.38 -7.68 3.46
C GLU A 15 -11.08 -7.13 2.07
N LEU A 16 -10.13 -6.21 1.95
CA LEU A 16 -9.86 -5.49 0.69
C LEU A 16 -8.76 -6.14 -0.15
N ALA A 17 -7.79 -6.78 0.46
CA ALA A 17 -6.61 -7.29 -0.24
C ALA A 17 -6.51 -8.80 -0.32
N TYR A 18 -7.26 -9.53 0.48
CA TYR A 18 -7.24 -10.99 0.52
C TYR A 18 -8.58 -11.57 0.10
N LEU A 19 -8.52 -12.67 -0.64
CA LEU A 19 -9.70 -13.46 -0.96
C LEU A 19 -10.16 -14.25 0.28
N PRO A 20 -11.43 -14.73 0.30
CA PRO A 20 -11.95 -15.48 1.45
C PRO A 20 -11.09 -16.68 1.87
N GLU A 21 -10.40 -17.30 0.91
CA GLU A 21 -9.49 -18.43 1.19
C GLU A 21 -8.23 -18.00 1.94
N GLY A 22 -7.91 -16.69 1.97
CA GLY A 22 -6.73 -16.16 2.63
C GLY A 22 -6.95 -15.75 4.09
N VAL A 23 -8.08 -16.10 4.72
CA VAL A 23 -8.44 -15.65 6.07
C VAL A 23 -7.39 -16.03 7.12
N MET A 24 -6.79 -17.21 7.00
CA MET A 24 -5.74 -17.64 7.95
C MET A 24 -4.45 -16.83 7.79
N THR A 25 -4.10 -16.46 6.58
CA THR A 25 -2.96 -15.60 6.27
C THR A 25 -3.21 -14.18 6.79
N ALA A 26 -4.42 -13.72 6.62
CA ALA A 26 -4.89 -12.41 7.03
C ALA A 26 -4.79 -12.18 8.55
N ALA A 27 -4.98 -13.21 9.36
CA ALA A 27 -4.85 -13.13 10.80
C ALA A 27 -3.41 -12.80 11.26
N LYS A 28 -2.44 -12.86 10.36
CA LYS A 28 -1.02 -12.55 10.65
C LYS A 28 -0.58 -11.17 10.17
N ILE A 29 -1.48 -10.37 9.60
CA ILE A 29 -1.20 -8.97 9.28
C ILE A 29 -1.13 -8.16 10.58
N THR A 30 -0.11 -7.33 10.72
CA THR A 30 0.09 -6.49 11.90
C THR A 30 -0.12 -5.02 11.58
N ILE A 31 -0.40 -4.23 12.62
CA ILE A 31 -0.46 -2.77 12.48
C ILE A 31 0.86 -2.21 11.95
N ALA A 32 2.00 -2.80 12.32
CA ALA A 32 3.30 -2.37 11.82
C ALA A 32 3.40 -2.48 10.30
N ASP A 33 2.81 -3.50 9.69
CA ASP A 33 2.77 -3.65 8.24
C ASP A 33 2.01 -2.51 7.59
N ILE A 34 0.90 -2.09 8.19
CA ILE A 34 0.10 -0.96 7.71
C ILE A 34 0.89 0.35 7.84
N VAL A 35 1.55 0.57 8.97
CA VAL A 35 2.38 1.76 9.19
C VAL A 35 3.47 1.87 8.13
N VAL A 36 4.14 0.78 7.80
CA VAL A 36 5.16 0.76 6.74
C VAL A 36 4.53 1.11 5.39
N ALA A 37 3.40 0.52 5.07
CA ALA A 37 2.71 0.79 3.80
C ALA A 37 2.28 2.27 3.70
N GLU A 38 1.69 2.83 4.75
CA GLU A 38 1.27 4.23 4.77
C GLU A 38 2.46 5.19 4.67
N SER A 39 3.52 4.93 5.43
CA SER A 39 4.69 5.80 5.48
C SER A 39 5.49 5.78 4.17
N LYS A 40 5.55 4.64 3.52
CA LYS A 40 6.37 4.46 2.32
C LYS A 40 5.63 4.80 1.02
N TYR A 41 4.33 4.50 0.95
CA TYR A 41 3.58 4.57 -0.29
C TYR A 41 2.44 5.59 -0.29
N LEU A 42 1.81 5.86 0.85
CA LEU A 42 0.67 6.78 0.92
C LEU A 42 1.12 8.22 1.19
N ILE A 43 1.83 8.45 2.28
CA ILE A 43 2.21 9.80 2.73
C ILE A 43 3.02 10.56 1.67
N PRO A 44 3.97 9.93 0.94
CA PRO A 44 4.67 10.63 -0.13
C PRO A 44 3.77 11.17 -1.24
N ILE A 45 2.65 10.51 -1.51
CA ILE A 45 1.69 10.94 -2.55
C ILE A 45 0.79 12.06 -2.05
N ILE A 46 0.18 11.89 -0.88
CA ILE A 46 -0.85 12.81 -0.39
C ILE A 46 -0.30 13.94 0.47
N GLY A 47 0.88 13.78 1.06
CA GLY A 47 1.45 14.72 2.00
C GLY A 47 0.91 14.55 3.43
N GLU A 48 1.67 15.04 4.40
CA GLU A 48 1.33 14.90 5.82
C GLU A 48 0.07 15.70 6.20
N SER A 49 -0.14 16.87 5.60
CA SER A 49 -1.31 17.69 5.91
C SER A 49 -2.61 16.99 5.55
N LEU A 50 -2.67 16.36 4.37
CA LEU A 50 -3.86 15.59 3.98
C LEU A 50 -3.98 14.31 4.81
N TYR A 51 -2.86 13.67 5.13
CA TYR A 51 -2.86 12.51 6.00
C TYR A 51 -3.45 12.83 7.39
N ASP A 52 -3.05 13.95 7.98
CA ASP A 52 -3.58 14.39 9.28
C ASP A 52 -5.08 14.71 9.20
N ALA A 53 -5.54 15.30 8.11
CA ALA A 53 -6.97 15.56 7.89
C ALA A 53 -7.77 14.26 7.81
N LEU A 54 -7.24 13.25 7.12
CA LEU A 54 -7.86 11.93 7.01
C LEU A 54 -7.89 11.22 8.37
N MET A 55 -6.83 11.33 9.15
CA MET A 55 -6.78 10.75 10.50
C MET A 55 -7.77 11.42 11.44
N ALA A 56 -8.10 12.69 11.20
CA ALA A 56 -9.14 13.42 11.94
C ALA A 56 -10.57 13.07 11.51
N GLY A 57 -10.73 12.25 10.47
CA GLY A 57 -12.03 11.80 9.97
C GLY A 57 -12.58 12.59 8.80
N SER A 58 -11.80 13.49 8.20
CA SER A 58 -12.20 14.24 7.01
C SER A 58 -12.14 13.37 5.76
N TYR A 59 -12.88 13.74 4.72
CA TYR A 59 -12.84 13.12 3.40
C TYR A 59 -13.10 11.59 3.42
N THR A 60 -14.21 11.20 4.04
CA THR A 60 -14.58 9.78 4.20
C THR A 60 -14.65 9.02 2.87
N LEU A 61 -15.22 9.63 1.83
CA LEU A 61 -15.34 8.99 0.51
C LEU A 61 -13.96 8.76 -0.13
N LEU A 62 -13.06 9.74 -0.03
CA LEU A 62 -11.70 9.58 -0.50
C LEU A 62 -11.01 8.42 0.22
N CYS A 63 -11.18 8.36 1.53
CA CYS A 63 -10.59 7.29 2.34
C CYS A 63 -11.14 5.91 1.93
N GLU A 64 -12.45 5.76 1.85
CA GLU A 64 -13.09 4.47 1.56
C GLU A 64 -12.86 3.99 0.12
N ASP A 65 -12.95 4.88 -0.85
CA ASP A 65 -12.95 4.51 -2.27
C ASP A 65 -11.56 4.44 -2.89
N TYR A 66 -10.62 5.23 -2.41
CA TYR A 66 -9.29 5.38 -3.04
C TYR A 66 -8.14 5.01 -2.14
N ILE A 67 -8.16 5.42 -0.89
CA ILE A 67 -7.03 5.23 0.02
C ILE A 67 -7.04 3.84 0.63
N ALA A 68 -8.17 3.40 1.17
CA ALA A 68 -8.25 2.10 1.83
C ALA A 68 -7.85 0.92 0.92
N PRO A 69 -8.34 0.82 -0.33
CA PRO A 69 -7.90 -0.24 -1.25
C PRO A 69 -6.41 -0.17 -1.56
N MET A 70 -5.86 1.03 -1.72
CA MET A 70 -4.44 1.23 -2.01
C MET A 70 -3.56 0.80 -0.84
N VAL A 71 -3.86 1.27 0.37
CA VAL A 71 -3.10 0.91 1.57
C VAL A 71 -3.20 -0.58 1.85
N ALA A 72 -4.38 -1.17 1.66
CA ALA A 72 -4.56 -2.61 1.82
C ALA A 72 -3.67 -3.41 0.85
N ALA A 73 -3.61 -3.00 -0.41
CA ALA A 73 -2.78 -3.66 -1.43
C ALA A 73 -1.29 -3.54 -1.10
N TRP A 74 -0.83 -2.36 -0.70
CA TRP A 74 0.57 -2.17 -0.30
C TRP A 74 0.91 -2.91 0.99
N THR A 75 -0.01 -2.97 1.94
CA THR A 75 0.18 -3.74 3.18
C THR A 75 0.38 -5.22 2.87
N ARG A 76 -0.42 -5.77 1.97
CA ARG A 76 -0.23 -7.15 1.51
C ARG A 76 1.14 -7.35 0.88
N TYR A 77 1.57 -6.43 0.02
CA TYR A 77 2.88 -6.49 -0.60
C TYR A 77 4.01 -6.46 0.43
N VAL A 78 3.91 -5.58 1.43
CA VAL A 78 4.90 -5.46 2.53
C VAL A 78 4.94 -6.73 3.38
N ALA A 79 3.78 -7.30 3.68
CA ALA A 79 3.65 -8.46 4.57
C ALA A 79 4.07 -9.78 3.91
N GLU A 80 3.91 -9.91 2.60
CA GLU A 80 4.06 -11.18 1.89
C GLU A 80 5.39 -11.91 2.18
N PRO A 81 6.57 -11.25 2.16
CA PRO A 81 7.84 -11.93 2.46
C PRO A 81 7.94 -12.44 3.89
N LEU A 82 7.14 -11.90 4.82
CA LEU A 82 7.22 -12.21 6.24
C LEU A 82 6.17 -13.24 6.68
N LEU A 83 5.15 -13.49 5.85
CA LEU A 83 4.00 -14.33 6.22
C LEU A 83 4.40 -15.78 6.48
N ALA A 84 5.31 -16.34 5.71
CA ALA A 84 5.77 -17.70 5.90
C ALA A 84 6.36 -17.91 7.32
N GLY A 85 7.19 -16.99 7.78
CA GLY A 85 7.74 -17.03 9.13
C GLY A 85 6.68 -16.88 10.22
N ARG A 86 5.73 -15.98 10.02
CA ARG A 86 4.63 -15.72 10.96
C ARG A 86 3.66 -16.90 11.09
N LEU A 87 3.47 -17.64 10.00
CA LEU A 87 2.62 -18.83 9.99
C LEU A 87 3.29 -20.06 10.60
N GLY A 88 4.56 -19.96 11.02
CA GLY A 88 5.31 -21.08 11.57
C GLY A 88 5.69 -22.14 10.54
N VAL A 89 5.56 -21.82 9.26
CA VAL A 89 6.07 -22.65 8.17
C VAL A 89 7.59 -22.44 8.18
N GLY A 90 8.33 -23.45 8.66
CA GLY A 90 9.78 -23.36 8.75
C GLY A 90 10.41 -23.01 7.41
N TYR A 91 11.50 -22.26 7.49
CA TYR A 91 12.39 -22.10 6.34
C TYR A 91 12.94 -23.50 6.00
N ASP A 92 12.22 -24.18 5.13
CA ASP A 92 12.77 -25.38 4.53
C ASP A 92 13.73 -24.88 3.44
N ASN A 93 15.02 -25.19 3.62
CA ASN A 93 16.06 -24.81 2.67
C ASN A 93 15.93 -25.55 1.32
N ASP A 94 14.89 -26.37 1.19
CA ASP A 94 14.65 -27.21 0.02
C ASP A 94 13.70 -26.60 -1.01
N PHE A 95 13.50 -25.27 -1.00
CA PHE A 95 12.76 -24.62 -2.07
C PHE A 95 13.55 -24.69 -3.38
N SER A 96 12.96 -25.32 -4.39
CA SER A 96 13.52 -25.34 -5.73
C SER A 96 13.57 -23.94 -6.33
N GLU A 97 14.44 -23.71 -7.33
CA GLU A 97 14.48 -22.45 -8.08
C GLU A 97 13.10 -22.12 -8.67
N ALA A 98 12.33 -23.13 -9.11
CA ALA A 98 10.98 -22.94 -9.63
C ALA A 98 10.03 -22.37 -8.57
N ASP A 99 10.14 -22.78 -7.31
CA ASP A 99 9.32 -22.27 -6.22
C ASP A 99 9.69 -20.82 -5.89
N ASN A 100 10.96 -20.48 -5.94
CA ASN A 100 11.43 -19.10 -5.76
C ASN A 100 10.95 -18.20 -6.90
N ASP A 101 11.02 -18.65 -8.15
CA ASP A 101 10.52 -17.91 -9.30
C ASP A 101 9.01 -17.67 -9.20
N ALA A 102 8.26 -18.67 -8.75
CA ALA A 102 6.81 -18.54 -8.54
C ALA A 102 6.49 -17.51 -7.45
N ARG A 103 7.24 -17.50 -6.35
CA ARG A 103 7.11 -16.50 -5.28
C ARG A 103 7.43 -15.10 -5.76
N ASP A 104 8.52 -14.93 -6.50
CA ASP A 104 8.92 -13.65 -7.06
C ASP A 104 7.86 -13.12 -8.02
N ALA A 105 7.26 -13.99 -8.83
CA ALA A 105 6.16 -13.63 -9.72
C ALA A 105 4.93 -13.14 -8.95
N ILE A 106 4.58 -13.78 -7.82
CA ILE A 106 3.47 -13.35 -6.96
C ILE A 106 3.76 -11.96 -6.36
N VAL A 107 4.95 -11.77 -5.81
CA VAL A 107 5.37 -10.49 -5.22
C VAL A 107 5.32 -9.37 -6.26
N MET A 108 5.83 -9.62 -7.47
CA MET A 108 5.78 -8.66 -8.56
C MET A 108 4.34 -8.29 -8.96
N ARG A 109 3.44 -9.27 -8.97
CA ARG A 109 2.02 -9.05 -9.27
C ARG A 109 1.36 -8.21 -8.17
N LEU A 110 1.65 -8.48 -6.91
CA LEU A 110 1.14 -7.69 -5.79
C LEU A 110 1.60 -6.24 -5.86
N ARG A 111 2.87 -6.02 -6.17
CA ARG A 111 3.42 -4.69 -6.37
C ARG A 111 2.74 -3.96 -7.53
N HIS A 112 2.55 -4.65 -8.65
CA HIS A 112 1.90 -4.06 -9.82
C HIS A 112 0.46 -3.65 -9.51
N THR A 113 -0.30 -4.50 -8.85
CA THR A 113 -1.66 -4.20 -8.41
C THR A 113 -1.70 -2.99 -7.48
N ALA A 114 -0.83 -2.95 -6.49
CA ALA A 114 -0.75 -1.83 -5.55
C ALA A 114 -0.38 -0.52 -6.26
N ALA A 115 0.54 -0.58 -7.23
CA ALA A 115 0.92 0.59 -8.03
C ALA A 115 -0.25 1.13 -8.87
N ILE A 116 -1.12 0.27 -9.37
CA ILE A 116 -2.34 0.69 -10.08
C ILE A 116 -3.25 1.48 -9.15
N PHE A 117 -3.45 1.02 -7.91
CA PHE A 117 -4.25 1.75 -6.93
C PHE A 117 -3.61 3.09 -6.54
N SER A 118 -2.28 3.15 -6.45
CA SER A 118 -1.56 4.41 -6.21
C SER A 118 -1.79 5.41 -7.35
N ARG A 119 -1.72 4.95 -8.59
CA ARG A 119 -1.99 5.78 -9.77
C ARG A 119 -3.43 6.26 -9.77
N ARG A 120 -4.38 5.41 -9.46
CA ARG A 120 -5.79 5.75 -9.38
C ARG A 120 -6.04 6.86 -8.35
N LEU A 121 -5.43 6.75 -7.16
CA LEU A 121 -5.51 7.79 -6.13
C LEU A 121 -4.90 9.11 -6.62
N SER A 122 -3.70 9.05 -7.17
CA SER A 122 -2.99 10.24 -7.68
C SER A 122 -3.81 10.96 -8.74
N ASP A 123 -4.35 10.23 -9.71
CA ASP A 123 -5.16 10.79 -10.78
C ASP A 123 -6.43 11.47 -10.24
N TYR A 124 -7.08 10.84 -9.26
CA TYR A 124 -8.26 11.42 -8.62
C TYR A 124 -7.91 12.73 -7.89
N LEU A 125 -6.85 12.73 -7.09
CA LEU A 125 -6.43 13.93 -6.37
C LEU A 125 -6.03 15.06 -7.30
N ASN A 126 -5.36 14.75 -8.41
CA ASN A 126 -4.98 15.74 -9.40
C ASN A 126 -6.19 16.35 -10.11
N ALA A 127 -7.20 15.52 -10.42
CA ALA A 127 -8.41 15.97 -11.08
C ALA A 127 -9.33 16.80 -10.15
N HIS A 128 -9.22 16.61 -8.84
CA HIS A 128 -10.07 17.24 -7.83
C HIS A 128 -9.26 18.03 -6.79
N SER A 129 -8.11 18.57 -7.17
CA SER A 129 -7.20 19.26 -6.26
C SER A 129 -7.84 20.47 -5.56
N ASP A 130 -8.84 21.10 -6.18
CA ASP A 130 -9.61 22.18 -5.59
C ASP A 130 -10.45 21.74 -4.38
N GLN A 131 -10.81 20.45 -4.30
CA GLN A 131 -11.57 19.88 -3.18
C GLN A 131 -10.67 19.47 -2.01
N PHE A 132 -9.37 19.39 -2.21
CA PHE A 132 -8.39 18.95 -1.21
C PHE A 132 -7.30 20.01 -1.02
N PRO A 133 -7.57 21.08 -0.27
CA PRO A 133 -6.59 22.17 -0.10
C PRO A 133 -5.29 21.74 0.57
N GLU A 134 -5.30 20.63 1.34
CA GLU A 134 -4.10 20.06 1.97
C GLU A 134 -3.21 19.33 0.97
N TYR A 135 -3.74 18.95 -0.19
CA TYR A 135 -3.00 18.23 -1.22
C TYR A 135 -2.22 19.18 -2.10
N ASN A 136 -0.93 18.91 -2.29
CA ASN A 136 -0.07 19.68 -3.20
C ASN A 136 0.42 18.78 -4.34
N PRO A 137 -0.07 18.99 -5.58
CA PRO A 137 0.36 18.19 -6.73
C PRO A 137 1.86 18.23 -7.01
N ILE A 138 2.54 19.33 -6.65
CA ILE A 138 3.97 19.50 -6.87
C ILE A 138 4.79 18.53 -6.02
N ASP A 139 4.33 18.24 -4.80
CA ASP A 139 5.03 17.35 -3.88
C ASP A 139 4.74 15.86 -4.16
N ASN A 140 3.78 15.54 -5.03
CA ASN A 140 3.45 14.17 -5.38
C ASN A 140 4.47 13.61 -6.38
N PRO A 141 5.28 12.60 -5.99
CA PRO A 141 6.31 12.06 -6.87
C PRO A 141 5.76 11.38 -8.13
N LEU A 142 4.50 10.93 -8.12
CA LEU A 142 3.88 10.33 -9.31
C LEU A 142 3.60 11.35 -10.41
N ASN A 143 3.64 12.65 -10.10
CA ASN A 143 3.49 13.73 -11.08
C ASN A 143 4.80 14.13 -11.74
N HIS A 144 5.92 13.55 -11.31
CA HIS A 144 7.24 13.86 -11.84
C HIS A 144 7.74 12.76 -12.76
N CYS A 145 8.21 13.16 -13.97
CA CYS A 145 8.99 12.30 -14.83
C CYS A 145 10.45 12.66 -14.64
N MET A 146 11.25 11.69 -14.19
CA MET A 146 12.70 11.88 -14.18
C MET A 146 13.29 11.29 -15.45
N ILE A 147 14.06 12.10 -16.17
CA ILE A 147 14.87 11.64 -17.30
C ILE A 147 16.29 11.46 -16.77
N ASP A 148 16.71 10.22 -16.63
CA ASP A 148 18.07 9.88 -16.25
C ASP A 148 18.70 9.06 -17.39
N GLY A 149 19.77 9.62 -17.99
CA GLY A 149 20.50 8.95 -19.05
C GLY A 149 19.68 8.57 -20.28
N GLY A 150 18.59 9.29 -20.58
CA GLY A 150 17.69 9.00 -21.69
C GLY A 150 16.59 7.98 -21.39
N ILE A 151 16.49 7.53 -20.14
CA ILE A 151 15.42 6.66 -19.68
C ILE A 151 14.41 7.50 -18.91
N VAL A 152 13.14 7.43 -19.30
CA VAL A 152 12.04 8.07 -18.57
C VAL A 152 11.60 7.13 -17.46
N GLN A 153 11.83 7.52 -16.20
CA GLN A 153 11.26 6.81 -15.06
C GLN A 153 9.94 7.49 -14.67
N ILE A 154 8.89 6.72 -14.70
CA ILE A 154 7.56 7.14 -14.22
C ILE A 154 7.37 6.50 -12.85
N PHE A 155 7.28 7.33 -11.85
CA PHE A 155 7.04 6.88 -10.47
C PHE A 155 5.55 6.72 -10.20
#